data_5744a882cdf7980ea91723a837c4f5b4
#
_entry.id   5744a882cdf7980ea91723a837c4f5b4
#
_cell.length_a   1.000
_cell.length_b   1.000
_cell.length_c   1.000
_cell.angle_alpha   90.00
_cell.angle_beta   90.00
_cell.angle_gamma   90.00
#
_symmetry.space_group_name_H-M   'P 1'
#
loop_
_entity.id
_entity.type
_entity.pdbx_description
1 polymer ?
#
loop_
_entity_poly.entity_id
_entity_poly.type
_entity_poly.pdbx_seq_one_letter_code
_entity_poly.pdbx_strand_id
1 'polypeptide(L)'
;MVKKYSDLYLQARRALLPSEGENASMAARELLAFASGKSVTAVLADSNLYASEQIEEKLSSYVNRMLAHEPLPYILGQWDFYGISLEVTPDVLIPRDDTMAVTDLALDVLRGREAPRVLDLCCGSGCIGLAIAHQLPDAHVTLADVSRPALAVAKRNIKRLKLMNRVTAVGLDARKRGPSFVGTLDALVCNPPYVTSEEMTRLEPSVKEYEPALALDGGKDGLDFYRAVAENFTHLLADGGYLCFEFGLGQHMAVSMILQEYGYTDIVLRKDLRGVVRAARGKKK
;
A
#
# COMPACT_ATOMS: atom_id res chain seq x y z
N MET A 1 18.40 6.33 36.04
CA MET A 1 18.69 4.90 36.39
C MET A 1 18.64 4.13 35.08
N VAL A 2 19.71 3.44 34.75
CA VAL A 2 19.80 2.67 33.47
C VAL A 2 18.81 1.51 33.50
N LYS A 3 18.00 1.36 32.46
CA LYS A 3 16.94 0.34 32.34
C LYS A 3 17.37 -0.79 31.41
N LYS A 4 16.82 -1.98 31.64
CA LYS A 4 17.00 -3.11 30.72
C LYS A 4 16.09 -2.95 29.50
N TYR A 5 16.44 -3.60 28.37
CA TYR A 5 15.57 -3.66 27.20
C TYR A 5 14.17 -4.22 27.54
N SER A 6 14.09 -5.23 28.40
CA SER A 6 12.81 -5.77 28.92
C SER A 6 11.98 -4.72 29.64
N ASP A 7 12.60 -3.85 30.45
CA ASP A 7 11.89 -2.83 31.20
C ASP A 7 11.33 -1.75 30.25
N LEU A 8 12.16 -1.32 29.27
CA LEU A 8 11.76 -0.37 28.23
C LEU A 8 10.61 -0.90 27.39
N TYR A 9 10.69 -2.17 26.96
CA TYR A 9 9.60 -2.83 26.24
C TYR A 9 8.30 -2.84 27.02
N LEU A 10 8.35 -3.26 28.32
CA LEU A 10 7.16 -3.32 29.16
C LEU A 10 6.55 -1.95 29.41
N GLN A 11 7.37 -0.90 29.56
CA GLN A 11 6.90 0.47 29.70
C GLN A 11 6.19 0.95 28.42
N ALA A 12 6.83 0.80 27.26
CA ALA A 12 6.26 1.17 25.97
C ALA A 12 4.93 0.42 25.71
N ARG A 13 4.91 -0.90 25.91
CA ARG A 13 3.71 -1.71 25.77
C ARG A 13 2.57 -1.24 26.66
N ARG A 14 2.85 -0.95 27.95
CA ARG A 14 1.82 -0.45 28.88
C ARG A 14 1.27 0.91 28.47
N ALA A 15 2.13 1.79 27.98
CA ALA A 15 1.71 3.10 27.50
C ALA A 15 0.81 3.03 26.26
N LEU A 16 1.13 2.12 25.32
CA LEU A 16 0.39 1.94 24.06
C LEU A 16 -0.87 1.07 24.22
N LEU A 17 -0.99 0.25 25.26
CA LEU A 17 -2.10 -0.68 25.42
C LEU A 17 -3.49 -0.04 25.34
N PRO A 18 -3.76 1.14 25.89
CA PRO A 18 -5.08 1.77 25.82
C PRO A 18 -5.51 2.19 24.41
N SER A 19 -4.56 2.57 23.54
CA SER A 19 -4.84 3.01 22.17
C SER A 19 -4.72 1.88 21.15
N GLU A 20 -3.73 0.98 21.32
CA GLU A 20 -3.38 -0.05 20.34
C GLU A 20 -3.95 -1.44 20.63
N GLY A 21 -4.47 -1.67 21.84
CA GLY A 21 -5.02 -2.97 22.21
C GLY A 21 -4.03 -4.12 22.00
N GLU A 22 -4.42 -5.12 21.22
CA GLU A 22 -3.59 -6.30 20.92
C GLU A 22 -2.30 -5.96 20.16
N ASN A 23 -2.31 -4.88 19.37
CA ASN A 23 -1.17 -4.45 18.59
C ASN A 23 -0.06 -3.79 19.44
N ALA A 24 -0.35 -3.38 20.68
CA ALA A 24 0.62 -2.69 21.55
C ALA A 24 1.91 -3.50 21.76
N SER A 25 1.82 -4.82 21.78
CA SER A 25 3.00 -5.69 21.94
C SER A 25 3.92 -5.65 20.72
N MET A 26 3.36 -5.69 19.53
CA MET A 26 4.09 -5.59 18.26
C MET A 26 4.69 -4.18 18.13
N ALA A 27 3.88 -3.15 18.30
CA ALA A 27 4.32 -1.75 18.19
C ALA A 27 5.47 -1.44 19.16
N ALA A 28 5.39 -1.86 20.42
CA ALA A 28 6.45 -1.62 21.41
C ALA A 28 7.78 -2.29 21.00
N ARG A 29 7.74 -3.51 20.41
CA ARG A 29 8.94 -4.19 19.92
C ARG A 29 9.56 -3.48 18.74
N GLU A 30 8.77 -3.10 17.76
CA GLU A 30 9.22 -2.38 16.56
C GLU A 30 9.83 -1.02 16.94
N LEU A 31 9.17 -0.25 17.81
CA LEU A 31 9.70 1.04 18.27
C LEU A 31 11.02 0.88 19.05
N LEU A 32 11.13 -0.13 19.90
CA LEU A 32 12.37 -0.37 20.65
C LEU A 32 13.50 -0.85 19.73
N ALA A 33 13.20 -1.70 18.77
CA ALA A 33 14.13 -2.12 17.73
C ALA A 33 14.64 -0.90 16.93
N PHE A 34 13.73 -0.06 16.50
CA PHE A 34 14.04 1.17 15.76
C PHE A 34 14.88 2.16 16.61
N ALA A 35 14.51 2.37 17.87
CA ALA A 35 15.26 3.26 18.79
C ALA A 35 16.69 2.79 19.01
N SER A 36 16.89 1.48 19.07
CA SER A 36 18.20 0.85 19.32
C SER A 36 19.05 0.60 18.06
N GLY A 37 18.45 0.74 16.86
CA GLY A 37 19.11 0.36 15.60
C GLY A 37 19.35 -1.13 15.46
N LYS A 38 18.61 -1.98 16.19
CA LYS A 38 18.71 -3.44 16.18
C LYS A 38 17.49 -4.06 15.50
N SER A 39 17.59 -5.31 15.09
CA SER A 39 16.40 -6.08 14.71
C SER A 39 15.53 -6.43 15.94
N VAL A 40 14.24 -6.67 15.72
CA VAL A 40 13.34 -7.14 16.79
C VAL A 40 13.87 -8.41 17.46
N THR A 41 14.40 -9.36 16.68
CA THR A 41 15.00 -10.59 17.20
C THR A 41 16.20 -10.30 18.11
N ALA A 42 17.07 -9.36 17.71
CA ALA A 42 18.23 -8.97 18.53
C ALA A 42 17.80 -8.29 19.84
N VAL A 43 16.78 -7.42 19.80
CA VAL A 43 16.22 -6.78 21.01
C VAL A 43 15.66 -7.83 21.98
N LEU A 44 14.98 -8.84 21.47
CA LEU A 44 14.45 -9.94 22.30
C LEU A 44 15.58 -10.77 22.93
N ALA A 45 16.64 -11.08 22.18
CA ALA A 45 17.81 -11.80 22.69
C ALA A 45 18.54 -10.99 23.79
N ASP A 46 18.64 -9.68 23.59
CA ASP A 46 19.30 -8.74 24.50
C ASP A 46 18.41 -8.25 25.65
N SER A 47 17.27 -8.84 25.89
CA SER A 47 16.22 -8.40 26.84
C SER A 47 16.76 -8.09 28.25
N ASN A 48 17.79 -8.82 28.71
CA ASN A 48 18.42 -8.63 30.02
C ASN A 48 19.58 -7.62 30.03
N LEU A 49 20.01 -7.14 28.86
CA LEU A 49 21.06 -6.13 28.77
C LEU A 49 20.49 -4.74 29.10
N TYR A 50 21.38 -3.86 29.54
CA TYR A 50 21.02 -2.47 29.82
C TYR A 50 21.06 -1.63 28.52
N ALA A 51 20.05 -0.83 28.32
CA ALA A 51 19.97 0.13 27.23
C ALA A 51 20.63 1.45 27.64
N SER A 52 21.16 2.20 26.66
CA SER A 52 21.66 3.55 26.91
C SER A 52 20.49 4.54 27.15
N GLU A 53 20.79 5.63 27.83
CA GLU A 53 19.84 6.73 28.05
C GLU A 53 19.28 7.29 26.73
N GLN A 54 20.13 7.37 25.69
CA GLN A 54 19.72 7.79 24.35
C GLN A 54 18.68 6.87 23.71
N ILE A 55 18.74 5.56 23.94
CA ILE A 55 17.72 4.60 23.45
C ILE A 55 16.40 4.84 24.18
N GLU A 56 16.44 5.05 25.50
CA GLU A 56 15.24 5.36 26.28
C GLU A 56 14.56 6.65 25.81
N GLU A 57 15.33 7.72 25.58
CA GLU A 57 14.82 9.00 25.09
C GLU A 57 14.16 8.87 23.71
N LYS A 58 14.85 8.19 22.76
CA LYS A 58 14.29 7.91 21.44
C LYS A 58 12.98 7.11 21.51
N LEU A 59 12.99 6.02 22.28
CA LEU A 59 11.80 5.20 22.46
C LEU A 59 10.64 6.01 23.05
N SER A 60 10.92 6.82 24.08
CA SER A 60 9.91 7.70 24.68
C SER A 60 9.33 8.68 23.66
N SER A 61 10.17 9.28 22.83
CA SER A 61 9.74 10.17 21.75
C SER A 61 8.84 9.45 20.75
N TYR A 62 9.20 8.24 20.32
CA TYR A 62 8.40 7.45 19.36
C TYR A 62 7.06 7.00 19.96
N VAL A 63 7.06 6.56 21.23
CA VAL A 63 5.81 6.24 21.95
C VAL A 63 4.89 7.45 22.02
N ASN A 64 5.41 8.64 22.32
CA ASN A 64 4.61 9.87 22.38
C ASN A 64 4.02 10.25 21.01
N ARG A 65 4.77 10.06 19.91
CA ARG A 65 4.24 10.23 18.54
C ARG A 65 3.08 9.29 18.28
N MET A 66 3.22 8.02 18.63
CA MET A 66 2.17 7.03 18.45
C MET A 66 0.93 7.30 19.33
N LEU A 67 1.11 7.78 20.55
CA LEU A 67 0.02 8.24 21.42
C LEU A 67 -0.68 9.50 20.89
N ALA A 68 -0.01 10.29 20.04
CA ALA A 68 -0.60 11.37 19.25
C ALA A 68 -1.22 10.87 17.93
N HIS A 69 -1.51 9.58 17.81
CA HIS A 69 -2.13 8.91 16.66
C HIS A 69 -1.26 8.83 15.39
N GLU A 70 0.04 9.17 15.46
CA GLU A 70 0.91 8.97 14.30
C GLU A 70 1.09 7.47 14.02
N PRO A 71 0.80 6.99 12.78
CA PRO A 71 0.90 5.59 12.44
C PRO A 71 2.32 5.04 12.61
N LEU A 72 2.43 3.83 13.17
CA LEU A 72 3.71 3.14 13.36
C LEU A 72 4.58 3.12 12.09
N PRO A 73 4.06 2.81 10.89
CA PRO A 73 4.87 2.82 9.67
C PRO A 73 5.52 4.18 9.36
N TYR A 74 4.85 5.29 9.64
CA TYR A 74 5.43 6.63 9.44
C TYR A 74 6.50 6.96 10.47
N ILE A 75 6.35 6.48 11.71
CA ILE A 75 7.39 6.61 12.74
C ILE A 75 8.65 5.85 12.33
N LEU A 76 8.48 4.63 11.78
CA LEU A 76 9.58 3.78 11.32
C LEU A 76 10.17 4.24 9.97
N GLY A 77 9.40 4.98 9.17
CA GLY A 77 9.78 5.41 7.82
C GLY A 77 9.82 4.28 6.80
N GLN A 78 9.37 3.08 7.17
CA GLN A 78 9.31 1.90 6.29
C GLN A 78 8.22 0.93 6.71
N TRP A 79 7.73 0.16 5.73
CA TRP A 79 6.72 -0.87 5.96
C TRP A 79 6.90 -2.04 5.00
N ASP A 80 6.64 -3.24 5.46
CA ASP A 80 6.75 -4.44 4.64
C ASP A 80 5.43 -4.71 3.91
N PHE A 81 5.52 -5.06 2.64
CA PHE A 81 4.38 -5.47 1.83
C PHE A 81 4.81 -6.57 0.85
N TYR A 82 4.06 -7.65 0.81
CA TYR A 82 4.26 -8.75 -0.15
C TYR A 82 5.72 -9.27 -0.23
N GLY A 83 6.42 -9.31 0.90
CA GLY A 83 7.81 -9.76 1.02
C GLY A 83 8.88 -8.73 0.64
N ILE A 84 8.50 -7.49 0.37
CA ILE A 84 9.44 -6.38 0.12
C ILE A 84 9.30 -5.29 1.18
N SER A 85 10.41 -4.65 1.54
CA SER A 85 10.41 -3.52 2.47
C SER A 85 10.44 -2.20 1.72
N LEU A 86 9.43 -1.36 1.96
CA LEU A 86 9.19 -0.10 1.27
C LEU A 86 9.38 1.09 2.20
N GLU A 87 9.96 2.15 1.70
CA GLU A 87 9.89 3.45 2.34
C GLU A 87 8.44 3.98 2.29
N VAL A 88 7.95 4.46 3.42
CA VAL A 88 6.65 5.13 3.55
C VAL A 88 6.81 6.45 4.28
N THR A 89 6.07 7.45 3.83
CA THR A 89 6.02 8.80 4.42
C THR A 89 4.56 9.28 4.40
N PRO A 90 4.20 10.36 5.10
CA PRO A 90 2.87 10.95 5.02
C PRO A 90 2.41 11.38 3.61
N ASP A 91 3.29 11.27 2.61
CA ASP A 91 2.95 11.54 1.21
C ASP A 91 2.24 10.38 0.51
N VAL A 92 2.20 9.18 1.11
CA VAL A 92 1.64 7.96 0.52
C VAL A 92 0.74 7.21 1.50
N LEU A 93 -0.29 6.54 1.00
CA LEU A 93 -1.06 5.57 1.78
C LEU A 93 -0.13 4.46 2.29
N ILE A 94 -0.26 4.09 3.55
CA ILE A 94 0.45 2.94 4.12
C ILE A 94 -0.08 1.68 3.44
N PRO A 95 0.79 0.82 2.85
CA PRO A 95 0.34 -0.44 2.25
C PRO A 95 -0.43 -1.31 3.25
N ARG A 96 -1.60 -1.83 2.82
CA ARG A 96 -2.48 -2.66 3.65
C ARG A 96 -2.38 -4.12 3.21
N ASP A 97 -2.58 -5.04 4.15
CA ASP A 97 -2.61 -6.49 3.84
C ASP A 97 -3.76 -6.83 2.86
N ASP A 98 -4.88 -6.11 2.93
CA ASP A 98 -6.02 -6.27 2.03
C ASP A 98 -5.62 -6.08 0.56
N THR A 99 -4.64 -5.20 0.28
CA THR A 99 -4.08 -4.92 -1.05
C THR A 99 -3.34 -6.12 -1.66
N MET A 100 -2.98 -7.13 -0.86
CA MET A 100 -2.44 -8.38 -1.40
C MET A 100 -3.43 -9.08 -2.34
N ALA A 101 -4.73 -8.92 -2.10
CA ALA A 101 -5.77 -9.56 -2.93
C ALA A 101 -5.73 -9.09 -4.40
N VAL A 102 -5.55 -7.79 -4.66
CA VAL A 102 -5.43 -7.26 -6.03
C VAL A 102 -4.08 -7.62 -6.65
N THR A 103 -3.01 -7.65 -5.84
CA THR A 103 -1.68 -8.07 -6.28
C THR A 103 -1.71 -9.53 -6.75
N ASP A 104 -2.34 -10.42 -5.99
CA ASP A 104 -2.53 -11.82 -6.36
C ASP A 104 -3.32 -11.98 -7.65
N LEU A 105 -4.44 -11.24 -7.82
CA LEU A 105 -5.23 -11.30 -9.06
C LEU A 105 -4.41 -10.90 -10.29
N ALA A 106 -3.55 -9.89 -10.15
CA ALA A 106 -2.65 -9.48 -11.23
C ALA A 106 -1.59 -10.55 -11.52
N LEU A 107 -0.96 -11.11 -10.48
CA LEU A 107 0.04 -12.15 -10.63
C LEU A 107 -0.53 -13.42 -11.28
N ASP A 108 -1.78 -13.81 -10.96
CA ASP A 108 -2.43 -14.99 -11.54
C ASP A 108 -2.55 -14.91 -13.07
N VAL A 109 -2.76 -13.71 -13.62
CA VAL A 109 -2.94 -13.51 -15.07
C VAL A 109 -1.64 -13.17 -15.81
N LEU A 110 -0.61 -12.76 -15.06
CA LEU A 110 0.69 -12.38 -15.61
C LEU A 110 1.68 -13.54 -15.62
N ARG A 111 1.55 -14.50 -14.71
CA ARG A 111 2.42 -15.68 -14.66
C ARG A 111 2.36 -16.46 -15.97
N GLY A 112 3.55 -16.77 -16.51
CA GLY A 112 3.68 -17.49 -17.79
C GLY A 112 3.60 -16.61 -19.03
N ARG A 113 3.38 -15.30 -18.90
CA ARG A 113 3.54 -14.33 -20.00
C ARG A 113 5.01 -13.94 -20.12
N GLU A 114 5.46 -13.80 -21.35
CA GLU A 114 6.82 -13.32 -21.65
C GLU A 114 6.86 -11.80 -21.51
N ALA A 115 7.80 -11.29 -20.69
CA ALA A 115 8.05 -9.86 -20.46
C ALA A 115 6.76 -9.00 -20.29
N PRO A 116 5.83 -9.36 -19.37
CA PRO A 116 4.53 -8.71 -19.28
C PRO A 116 4.68 -7.23 -18.91
N ARG A 117 3.84 -6.41 -19.54
CA ARG A 117 3.79 -4.95 -19.33
C ARG A 117 2.62 -4.60 -18.43
N VAL A 118 2.92 -3.92 -17.32
CA VAL A 118 1.95 -3.61 -16.26
C VAL A 118 1.93 -2.12 -15.98
N LEU A 119 0.74 -1.57 -15.82
CA LEU A 119 0.53 -0.23 -15.25
C LEU A 119 -0.06 -0.39 -13.84
N ASP A 120 0.63 0.14 -12.84
CA ASP A 120 0.11 0.35 -11.48
C ASP A 120 -0.33 1.81 -11.37
N LEU A 121 -1.64 2.05 -11.44
CA LEU A 121 -2.26 3.37 -11.45
C LEU A 121 -2.78 3.72 -10.04
N CYS A 122 -2.59 4.97 -9.61
CA CYS A 122 -2.74 5.40 -8.21
C CYS A 122 -1.75 4.67 -7.29
N CYS A 123 -0.49 4.59 -7.73
CA CYS A 123 0.50 3.67 -7.17
C CYS A 123 0.96 4.02 -5.74
N GLY A 124 0.78 5.25 -5.26
CA GLY A 124 1.25 5.69 -3.95
C GLY A 124 2.74 5.39 -3.73
N SER A 125 3.07 4.54 -2.77
CA SER A 125 4.44 4.06 -2.50
C SER A 125 5.01 3.15 -3.61
N GLY A 126 4.17 2.70 -4.55
CA GLY A 126 4.48 1.72 -5.57
C GLY A 126 4.34 0.26 -5.11
N CYS A 127 3.67 0.01 -3.99
CA CYS A 127 3.66 -1.29 -3.32
C CYS A 127 3.19 -2.43 -4.25
N ILE A 128 2.11 -2.25 -5.01
CA ILE A 128 1.56 -3.28 -5.91
C ILE A 128 2.52 -3.53 -7.07
N GLY A 129 2.88 -2.48 -7.82
CA GLY A 129 3.72 -2.63 -9.00
C GLY A 129 5.13 -3.14 -8.67
N LEU A 130 5.70 -2.71 -7.54
CA LEU A 130 7.00 -3.20 -7.06
C LEU A 130 6.94 -4.65 -6.60
N ALA A 131 5.85 -5.07 -5.95
CA ALA A 131 5.61 -6.48 -5.60
C ALA A 131 5.50 -7.34 -6.86
N ILE A 132 4.73 -6.91 -7.86
CA ILE A 132 4.63 -7.61 -9.16
C ILE A 132 6.02 -7.71 -9.82
N ALA A 133 6.76 -6.61 -9.88
CA ALA A 133 8.10 -6.61 -10.44
C ALA A 133 9.06 -7.52 -9.66
N HIS A 134 8.94 -7.63 -8.35
CA HIS A 134 9.76 -8.51 -7.53
C HIS A 134 9.44 -10.00 -7.79
N GLN A 135 8.16 -10.33 -7.94
CA GLN A 135 7.68 -11.69 -8.16
C GLN A 135 7.88 -12.18 -9.60
N LEU A 136 7.89 -11.26 -10.58
CA LEU A 136 8.04 -11.56 -12.00
C LEU A 136 9.29 -10.85 -12.55
N PRO A 137 10.46 -11.53 -12.60
CA PRO A 137 11.73 -10.91 -12.98
C PRO A 137 11.74 -10.26 -14.36
N ASP A 138 10.93 -10.75 -15.30
CA ASP A 138 10.85 -10.24 -16.67
C ASP A 138 9.77 -9.16 -16.88
N ALA A 139 8.95 -8.87 -15.85
CA ALA A 139 7.90 -7.87 -15.96
C ALA A 139 8.44 -6.44 -16.09
N HIS A 140 7.85 -5.66 -16.99
CA HIS A 140 8.06 -4.22 -17.12
C HIS A 140 6.89 -3.48 -16.49
N VAL A 141 7.16 -2.67 -15.47
CA VAL A 141 6.13 -1.99 -14.67
C VAL A 141 6.24 -0.48 -14.79
N THR A 142 5.13 0.16 -15.08
CA THR A 142 4.98 1.61 -14.98
C THR A 142 4.16 1.92 -13.72
N LEU A 143 4.76 2.63 -12.77
CA LEU A 143 4.07 3.20 -11.62
C LEU A 143 3.53 4.57 -11.99
N ALA A 144 2.26 4.83 -11.75
CA ALA A 144 1.64 6.09 -12.11
C ALA A 144 0.81 6.66 -10.95
N ASP A 145 1.01 7.94 -10.69
CA ASP A 145 0.24 8.68 -9.68
C ASP A 145 0.11 10.14 -10.09
N VAL A 146 -0.93 10.81 -9.62
CA VAL A 146 -1.11 12.25 -9.82
C VAL A 146 -0.28 13.06 -8.81
N SER A 147 0.01 12.48 -7.64
CA SER A 147 0.78 13.08 -6.57
C SER A 147 2.29 13.04 -6.85
N ARG A 148 2.89 14.21 -7.06
CA ARG A 148 4.36 14.31 -7.21
C ARG A 148 5.13 13.86 -5.96
N PRO A 149 4.69 14.17 -4.72
CA PRO A 149 5.30 13.62 -3.51
C PRO A 149 5.24 12.10 -3.46
N ALA A 150 4.10 11.47 -3.78
CA ALA A 150 3.97 10.02 -3.85
C ALA A 150 4.94 9.41 -4.87
N LEU A 151 5.04 10.00 -6.08
CA LEU A 151 5.99 9.55 -7.08
C LEU A 151 7.46 9.69 -6.64
N ALA A 152 7.77 10.67 -5.78
CA ALA A 152 9.11 10.77 -5.21
C ALA A 152 9.42 9.60 -4.27
N VAL A 153 8.44 9.18 -3.43
CA VAL A 153 8.55 7.98 -2.58
C VAL A 153 8.69 6.73 -3.46
N ALA A 154 7.81 6.55 -4.45
CA ALA A 154 7.86 5.40 -5.38
C ALA A 154 9.24 5.29 -6.08
N LYS A 155 9.81 6.39 -6.53
CA LYS A 155 11.16 6.42 -7.14
C LYS A 155 12.26 6.01 -6.17
N ARG A 156 12.17 6.39 -4.89
CA ARG A 156 13.13 5.93 -3.87
C ARG A 156 12.99 4.42 -3.63
N ASN A 157 11.76 3.91 -3.63
CA ASN A 157 11.48 2.48 -3.52
C ASN A 157 11.98 1.68 -4.73
N ILE A 158 11.79 2.18 -5.96
CA ILE A 158 12.39 1.57 -7.18
C ILE A 158 13.92 1.43 -7.01
N LYS A 159 14.58 2.51 -6.55
CA LYS A 159 16.04 2.52 -6.33
C LYS A 159 16.45 1.57 -5.22
N ARG A 160 15.73 1.59 -4.08
CA ARG A 160 15.98 0.73 -2.91
C ARG A 160 15.92 -0.75 -3.29
N LEU A 161 14.94 -1.14 -4.11
CA LEU A 161 14.76 -2.52 -4.58
C LEU A 161 15.59 -2.87 -5.81
N LYS A 162 16.41 -1.93 -6.34
CA LYS A 162 17.27 -2.10 -7.52
C LYS A 162 16.50 -2.49 -8.79
N LEU A 163 15.29 -1.93 -8.98
CA LEU A 163 14.39 -2.27 -10.08
C LEU A 163 14.42 -1.23 -11.23
N MET A 164 15.39 -0.31 -11.25
CA MET A 164 15.46 0.82 -12.20
C MET A 164 15.55 0.43 -13.67
N ASN A 165 15.93 -0.78 -13.99
CA ASN A 165 16.06 -1.29 -15.37
C ASN A 165 14.70 -1.71 -15.98
N ARG A 166 13.65 -1.91 -15.18
CA ARG A 166 12.35 -2.43 -15.64
C ARG A 166 11.13 -1.82 -14.93
N VAL A 167 11.35 -0.91 -13.98
CA VAL A 167 10.28 -0.16 -13.33
C VAL A 167 10.51 1.34 -13.53
N THR A 168 9.50 2.04 -14.03
CA THR A 168 9.50 3.50 -14.21
C THR A 168 8.38 4.14 -13.41
N ALA A 169 8.49 5.44 -13.11
CA ALA A 169 7.45 6.19 -12.39
C ALA A 169 7.11 7.48 -13.15
N VAL A 170 5.83 7.67 -13.47
CA VAL A 170 5.30 8.77 -14.29
C VAL A 170 4.10 9.45 -13.63
N GLY A 171 3.92 10.75 -13.90
CA GLY A 171 2.76 11.51 -13.43
C GLY A 171 1.56 11.29 -14.34
N LEU A 172 0.49 10.64 -13.86
CA LEU A 172 -0.77 10.46 -14.58
C LEU A 172 -1.96 10.75 -13.65
N ASP A 173 -2.99 11.37 -14.20
CA ASP A 173 -4.29 11.54 -13.54
C ASP A 173 -5.24 10.44 -14.03
N ALA A 174 -5.71 9.58 -13.14
CA ALA A 174 -6.62 8.48 -13.44
C ALA A 174 -7.96 8.94 -14.04
N ARG A 175 -8.33 10.21 -13.85
CA ARG A 175 -9.54 10.83 -14.42
C ARG A 175 -9.34 11.40 -15.82
N LYS A 176 -8.14 11.33 -16.38
CA LYS A 176 -7.82 11.80 -17.73
C LYS A 176 -7.45 10.63 -18.62
N ARG A 177 -7.66 10.80 -19.93
CA ARG A 177 -7.31 9.76 -20.90
C ARG A 177 -5.85 9.34 -20.78
N GLY A 178 -5.63 8.04 -20.65
CA GLY A 178 -4.29 7.43 -20.57
C GLY A 178 -3.47 7.74 -21.83
N PRO A 179 -2.22 8.21 -21.67
CA PRO A 179 -1.41 8.62 -22.81
C PRO A 179 -0.79 7.42 -23.53
N SER A 180 -0.70 7.50 -24.87
CA SER A 180 -0.19 6.40 -25.72
C SER A 180 1.28 6.03 -25.46
N PHE A 181 2.07 6.91 -24.86
CA PHE A 181 3.47 6.59 -24.54
C PHE A 181 3.62 5.47 -23.49
N VAL A 182 2.57 5.18 -22.69
CA VAL A 182 2.55 4.02 -21.77
C VAL A 182 2.65 2.71 -22.56
N GLY A 183 2.18 2.71 -23.80
CA GLY A 183 2.18 1.52 -24.66
C GLY A 183 1.05 0.55 -24.34
N THR A 184 1.07 -0.60 -24.99
CA THR A 184 0.09 -1.66 -24.79
C THR A 184 0.42 -2.47 -23.53
N LEU A 185 -0.60 -2.76 -22.73
CA LEU A 185 -0.47 -3.39 -21.40
C LEU A 185 -1.12 -4.78 -21.38
N ASP A 186 -0.49 -5.71 -20.67
CA ASP A 186 -1.08 -7.01 -20.31
C ASP A 186 -2.00 -6.90 -19.11
N ALA A 187 -1.68 -6.01 -18.17
CA ALA A 187 -2.55 -5.70 -17.03
C ALA A 187 -2.43 -4.23 -16.60
N LEU A 188 -3.56 -3.69 -16.17
CA LEU A 188 -3.66 -2.46 -15.40
C LEU A 188 -4.16 -2.83 -14.01
N VAL A 189 -3.41 -2.43 -12.99
CA VAL A 189 -3.76 -2.65 -11.58
C VAL A 189 -3.98 -1.29 -10.94
N CYS A 190 -5.02 -1.17 -10.14
CA CYS A 190 -5.33 0.08 -9.47
C CYS A 190 -5.96 -0.18 -8.09
N ASN A 191 -5.37 0.44 -7.08
CA ASN A 191 -6.01 0.66 -5.79
C ASN A 191 -6.39 2.15 -5.72
N PRO A 192 -7.54 2.54 -6.27
CA PRO A 192 -7.92 3.94 -6.33
C PRO A 192 -8.50 4.42 -5.00
N PRO A 193 -8.60 5.73 -4.76
CA PRO A 193 -9.40 6.26 -3.67
C PRO A 193 -10.85 5.78 -3.78
N TYR A 194 -11.40 5.23 -2.70
CA TYR A 194 -12.73 4.61 -2.68
C TYR A 194 -13.59 4.95 -1.47
N VAL A 195 -13.06 5.72 -0.52
CA VAL A 195 -13.81 6.17 0.65
C VAL A 195 -14.82 7.22 0.20
N THR A 196 -16.09 7.08 0.59
CA THR A 196 -17.10 8.07 0.25
C THR A 196 -16.83 9.39 0.98
N SER A 197 -17.26 10.50 0.38
CA SER A 197 -17.10 11.83 1.02
C SER A 197 -17.77 11.91 2.39
N GLU A 198 -18.80 11.11 2.66
CA GLU A 198 -19.43 11.01 3.98
C GLU A 198 -18.53 10.24 4.97
N GLU A 199 -17.98 9.08 4.56
CA GLU A 199 -17.09 8.26 5.39
C GLU A 199 -15.79 8.98 5.73
N MET A 200 -15.28 9.89 4.85
CA MET A 200 -14.11 10.73 5.12
C MET A 200 -14.21 11.51 6.43
N THR A 201 -15.43 11.86 6.86
CA THR A 201 -15.66 12.60 8.11
C THR A 201 -15.49 11.73 9.34
N ARG A 202 -15.61 10.41 9.21
CA ARG A 202 -15.66 9.40 10.30
C ARG A 202 -14.43 8.51 10.37
N LEU A 203 -13.41 8.80 9.56
CA LEU A 203 -12.16 8.05 9.58
C LEU A 203 -11.47 8.15 10.95
N GLU A 204 -10.78 7.07 11.31
CA GLU A 204 -9.91 7.02 12.49
C GLU A 204 -8.89 8.16 12.47
N PRO A 205 -8.55 8.77 13.62
CA PRO A 205 -7.61 9.90 13.68
C PRO A 205 -6.27 9.61 12.99
N SER A 206 -5.73 8.39 13.17
CA SER A 206 -4.47 7.96 12.52
C SER A 206 -4.51 8.00 11.00
N VAL A 207 -5.68 7.74 10.39
CA VAL A 207 -5.87 7.82 8.95
C VAL A 207 -6.18 9.26 8.54
N LYS A 208 -7.15 9.89 9.20
CA LYS A 208 -7.67 11.21 8.83
C LYS A 208 -6.63 12.34 8.94
N GLU A 209 -5.77 12.27 9.97
CA GLU A 209 -4.82 13.35 10.28
C GLU A 209 -3.45 13.14 9.64
N TYR A 210 -3.09 11.90 9.31
CA TYR A 210 -1.75 11.57 8.87
C TYR A 210 -1.68 11.06 7.44
N GLU A 211 -2.69 10.34 6.93
CA GLU A 211 -2.64 9.81 5.58
C GLU A 211 -3.20 10.82 4.56
N PRO A 212 -2.68 10.86 3.32
CA PRO A 212 -3.07 11.88 2.36
C PRO A 212 -4.53 11.70 1.93
N ALA A 213 -5.37 12.72 2.13
CA ALA A 213 -6.79 12.69 1.75
C ALA A 213 -6.99 12.38 0.26
N LEU A 214 -6.03 12.78 -0.60
CA LEU A 214 -6.04 12.47 -2.04
C LEU A 214 -6.01 10.96 -2.32
N ALA A 215 -5.45 10.15 -1.42
CA ALA A 215 -5.38 8.69 -1.56
C ALA A 215 -6.64 7.99 -1.01
N LEU A 216 -7.57 8.71 -0.40
CA LEU A 216 -8.73 8.17 0.30
C LEU A 216 -10.05 8.53 -0.37
N ASP A 217 -10.26 9.82 -0.73
CA ASP A 217 -11.55 10.34 -1.19
C ASP A 217 -11.89 9.85 -2.60
N GLY A 218 -12.82 8.91 -2.68
CA GLY A 218 -13.40 8.32 -3.91
C GLY A 218 -14.60 9.04 -4.46
N GLY A 219 -14.98 10.20 -3.90
CA GLY A 219 -16.14 10.96 -4.30
C GLY A 219 -17.41 10.57 -3.55
N LYS A 220 -18.56 11.00 -4.07
CA LYS A 220 -19.86 10.90 -3.39
C LYS A 220 -20.27 9.46 -3.05
N ASP A 221 -20.07 8.52 -3.98
CA ASP A 221 -20.42 7.10 -3.83
C ASP A 221 -19.18 6.18 -3.73
N GLY A 222 -17.97 6.77 -3.73
CA GLY A 222 -16.71 6.04 -3.67
C GLY A 222 -16.37 5.29 -4.97
N LEU A 223 -17.07 5.58 -6.09
CA LEU A 223 -16.92 4.83 -7.34
C LEU A 223 -16.40 5.67 -8.52
N ASP A 224 -16.10 6.94 -8.31
CA ASP A 224 -15.71 7.87 -9.38
C ASP A 224 -14.45 7.41 -10.12
N PHE A 225 -13.48 6.89 -9.40
CA PHE A 225 -12.22 6.43 -9.99
C PHE A 225 -12.38 5.13 -10.80
N TYR A 226 -13.23 4.20 -10.37
CA TYR A 226 -13.48 2.96 -11.13
C TYR A 226 -14.06 3.25 -12.50
N ARG A 227 -15.08 4.15 -12.57
CA ARG A 227 -15.66 4.61 -13.83
C ARG A 227 -14.62 5.31 -14.69
N ALA A 228 -13.89 6.26 -14.08
CA ALA A 228 -12.86 7.04 -14.79
C ALA A 228 -11.74 6.16 -15.36
N VAL A 229 -11.24 5.19 -14.58
CA VAL A 229 -10.18 4.30 -15.04
C VAL A 229 -10.67 3.38 -16.14
N ALA A 230 -11.86 2.78 -15.99
CA ALA A 230 -12.45 1.92 -17.01
C ALA A 230 -12.68 2.68 -18.33
N GLU A 231 -13.15 3.93 -18.27
CA GLU A 231 -13.36 4.77 -19.45
C GLU A 231 -12.04 5.20 -20.10
N ASN A 232 -11.10 5.70 -19.30
CA ASN A 232 -9.94 6.43 -19.82
C ASN A 232 -8.72 5.57 -20.13
N PHE A 233 -8.65 4.32 -19.62
CA PHE A 233 -7.44 3.50 -19.73
C PHE A 233 -7.66 2.14 -20.44
N THR A 234 -8.89 1.68 -20.66
CA THR A 234 -9.18 0.41 -21.35
C THR A 234 -8.50 0.31 -22.71
N HIS A 235 -8.35 1.42 -23.43
CA HIS A 235 -7.71 1.43 -24.75
C HIS A 235 -6.21 1.08 -24.71
N LEU A 236 -5.55 1.20 -23.57
CA LEU A 236 -4.15 0.80 -23.36
C LEU A 236 -3.98 -0.70 -23.13
N LEU A 237 -5.02 -1.42 -22.75
CA LEU A 237 -4.94 -2.86 -22.58
C LEU A 237 -4.89 -3.57 -23.93
N ALA A 238 -4.04 -4.58 -24.05
CA ALA A 238 -4.08 -5.54 -25.15
C ALA A 238 -5.42 -6.27 -25.19
N ASP A 239 -5.79 -6.83 -26.32
CA ASP A 239 -6.91 -7.78 -26.38
C ASP A 239 -6.56 -8.99 -25.51
N GLY A 240 -7.48 -9.39 -24.65
CA GLY A 240 -7.23 -10.39 -23.61
C GLY A 240 -6.38 -9.88 -22.42
N GLY A 241 -6.08 -8.58 -22.35
CA GLY A 241 -5.48 -7.94 -21.18
C GLY A 241 -6.46 -7.77 -20.03
N TYR A 242 -5.98 -7.43 -18.86
CA TYR A 242 -6.77 -7.42 -17.63
C TYR A 242 -6.76 -6.06 -16.93
N LEU A 243 -7.94 -5.67 -16.42
CA LEU A 243 -8.10 -4.57 -15.47
C LEU A 243 -8.36 -5.16 -14.08
N CYS A 244 -7.51 -4.83 -13.10
CA CYS A 244 -7.60 -5.31 -11.72
C CYS A 244 -7.82 -4.12 -10.78
N PHE A 245 -8.85 -4.20 -9.94
CA PHE A 245 -9.19 -3.19 -8.95
C PHE A 245 -9.17 -3.76 -7.53
N GLU A 246 -8.61 -3.00 -6.58
CA GLU A 246 -8.98 -3.10 -5.17
C GLU A 246 -10.19 -2.20 -4.91
N PHE A 247 -10.97 -2.52 -3.86
CA PHE A 247 -12.15 -1.72 -3.46
C PHE A 247 -12.49 -1.87 -1.98
N GLY A 248 -13.29 -0.92 -1.49
CA GLY A 248 -13.79 -0.89 -0.13
C GLY A 248 -14.83 -1.99 0.17
N LEU A 249 -15.08 -2.17 1.46
CA LEU A 249 -16.08 -3.13 1.95
C LEU A 249 -17.46 -2.85 1.30
N GLY A 250 -18.08 -3.89 0.73
CA GLY A 250 -19.42 -3.81 0.13
C GLY A 250 -19.45 -3.31 -1.32
N GLN A 251 -18.36 -2.77 -1.89
CA GLN A 251 -18.36 -2.20 -3.24
C GLN A 251 -18.25 -3.25 -4.36
N HIS A 252 -18.03 -4.54 -4.06
CA HIS A 252 -17.73 -5.59 -5.04
C HIS A 252 -18.78 -5.71 -6.15
N MET A 253 -20.07 -5.61 -5.85
CA MET A 253 -21.14 -5.67 -6.85
C MET A 253 -21.10 -4.46 -7.79
N ALA A 254 -20.97 -3.25 -7.25
CA ALA A 254 -20.91 -2.04 -8.04
C ALA A 254 -19.69 -2.00 -8.96
N VAL A 255 -18.51 -2.38 -8.45
CA VAL A 255 -17.27 -2.46 -9.27
C VAL A 255 -17.40 -3.54 -10.36
N SER A 256 -18.02 -4.69 -10.05
CA SER A 256 -18.28 -5.73 -11.07
C SER A 256 -19.23 -5.23 -12.16
N MET A 257 -20.27 -4.47 -11.80
CA MET A 257 -21.19 -3.88 -12.78
C MET A 257 -20.47 -2.86 -13.68
N ILE A 258 -19.63 -2.00 -13.10
CA ILE A 258 -18.80 -1.05 -13.87
C ILE A 258 -17.91 -1.82 -14.87
N LEU A 259 -17.23 -2.87 -14.45
CA LEU A 259 -16.42 -3.68 -15.36
C LEU A 259 -17.27 -4.25 -16.52
N GLN A 260 -18.48 -4.78 -16.25
CA GLN A 260 -19.39 -5.29 -17.27
C GLN A 260 -19.86 -4.20 -18.24
N GLU A 261 -20.21 -3.03 -17.72
CA GLU A 261 -20.68 -1.87 -18.48
C GLU A 261 -19.62 -1.36 -19.48
N TYR A 262 -18.33 -1.42 -19.09
CA TYR A 262 -17.20 -1.10 -19.97
C TYR A 262 -16.69 -2.28 -20.81
N GLY A 263 -17.47 -3.38 -20.90
CA GLY A 263 -17.23 -4.48 -21.83
C GLY A 263 -16.24 -5.52 -21.36
N TYR A 264 -15.83 -5.51 -20.09
CA TYR A 264 -14.97 -6.56 -19.54
C TYR A 264 -15.75 -7.87 -19.33
N THR A 265 -15.09 -8.98 -19.55
CA THR A 265 -15.59 -10.36 -19.37
C THR A 265 -14.75 -11.09 -18.33
N ASP A 266 -15.10 -12.35 -18.03
CA ASP A 266 -14.37 -13.22 -17.10
C ASP A 266 -14.07 -12.53 -15.77
N ILE A 267 -15.08 -11.85 -15.19
CA ILE A 267 -14.93 -11.12 -13.96
C ILE A 267 -14.72 -12.09 -12.80
N VAL A 268 -13.61 -11.94 -12.10
CA VAL A 268 -13.24 -12.76 -10.95
C VAL A 268 -13.06 -11.87 -9.73
N LEU A 269 -13.68 -12.27 -8.62
CA LEU A 269 -13.55 -11.61 -7.32
C LEU A 269 -12.55 -12.37 -6.45
N ARG A 270 -11.79 -11.63 -5.63
CA ARG A 270 -10.87 -12.21 -4.66
C ARG A 270 -11.11 -11.65 -3.26
N LYS A 271 -11.00 -12.54 -2.29
CA LYS A 271 -11.04 -12.21 -0.87
C LYS A 271 -9.63 -11.92 -0.35
N ASP A 272 -9.56 -11.04 0.65
CA ASP A 272 -8.37 -10.85 1.47
C ASP A 272 -8.14 -12.05 2.43
N LEU A 273 -7.09 -11.95 3.24
CA LEU A 273 -6.72 -12.97 4.24
C LEU A 273 -7.77 -13.15 5.35
N ARG A 274 -8.68 -12.18 5.53
CA ARG A 274 -9.78 -12.23 6.51
C ARG A 274 -11.07 -12.78 5.90
N GLY A 275 -11.07 -13.14 4.61
CA GLY A 275 -12.22 -13.68 3.91
C GLY A 275 -13.19 -12.63 3.36
N VAL A 276 -12.83 -11.34 3.39
CA VAL A 276 -13.61 -10.23 2.85
C VAL A 276 -13.26 -10.02 1.37
N VAL A 277 -14.26 -9.83 0.51
CA VAL A 277 -14.03 -9.55 -0.92
C VAL A 277 -13.45 -8.14 -1.06
N ARG A 278 -12.22 -8.05 -1.61
CA ARG A 278 -11.44 -6.81 -1.70
C ARG A 278 -10.94 -6.48 -3.10
N ALA A 279 -10.97 -7.43 -4.01
CA ALA A 279 -10.46 -7.17 -5.35
C ALA A 279 -11.33 -7.83 -6.44
N ALA A 280 -11.30 -7.23 -7.62
CA ALA A 280 -11.90 -7.76 -8.83
C ALA A 280 -10.92 -7.63 -10.00
N ARG A 281 -10.98 -8.58 -10.95
CA ARG A 281 -10.39 -8.42 -12.26
C ARG A 281 -11.41 -8.69 -13.35
N GLY A 282 -11.30 -7.97 -14.45
CA GLY A 282 -12.04 -8.21 -15.69
C GLY A 282 -11.08 -8.35 -16.87
N LYS A 283 -11.41 -9.20 -17.84
CA LYS A 283 -10.66 -9.41 -19.08
C LYS A 283 -11.23 -8.53 -20.17
N LYS A 284 -10.39 -7.76 -20.85
CA LYS A 284 -10.75 -7.04 -22.06
C LYS A 284 -11.03 -8.05 -23.19
N LYS A 285 -12.11 -7.85 -23.94
CA LYS A 285 -12.42 -8.63 -25.13
C LYS A 285 -11.38 -8.46 -26.22
#